data_e465c4cfaed286a1e7157ef3169c4216
#
_entry.id   e465c4cfaed286a1e7157ef3169c4216
#
_cell.length_a   1.000
_cell.length_b   1.000
_cell.length_c   1.000
_cell.angle_alpha   90.00
_cell.angle_beta   90.00
_cell.angle_gamma   90.00
#
_symmetry.space_group_name_H-M   'P 1'
#
loop_
_entity.id
_entity.type
_entity.pdbx_description
1 polymer ?
#
loop_
_entity_poly.entity_id
_entity_poly.type
_entity_poly.pdbx_seq_one_letter_code
_entity_poly.pdbx_strand_id
1 'polypeptide(L)'
;MTPYFINLSGGEPLVFDGLFNFAKDIKKCCRKLILTTNGTLVENYPRNYFNIFDHIQISIDGGKKIHEEMRGYGNYEKAISAAKYLAGTSSISFLSTICSANCHQIGELVEIAQRTKTIPKLGRMCGFGHSNLSPITNPSIWRSILAESSKYGILNDDPLNFWFDEKKKSSTRSNKIVGGCTAGIAGVAISPELDVYPCVKLRISAGNLKEQSLKDIWLNSPLFASLRDWNNLKGPCPSCQYVSVCRGCRADAWARTGDYLAPDPLCWLNKNGE
;
A
#
# COMPACT_ATOMS: atom_id res chain seq x y z
N MET A 1 12.42 -5.59 19.13
CA MET A 1 11.66 -4.55 18.40
C MET A 1 10.30 -5.14 18.10
N THR A 2 9.21 -4.55 18.61
CA THR A 2 7.84 -5.07 18.41
C THR A 2 7.16 -4.17 17.37
N PRO A 3 6.77 -4.68 16.20
CA PRO A 3 6.09 -3.88 15.20
C PRO A 3 4.72 -3.42 15.71
N TYR A 4 4.30 -2.23 15.30
CA TYR A 4 2.97 -1.73 15.63
C TYR A 4 1.89 -2.56 14.93
N PHE A 5 2.09 -2.87 13.63
CA PHE A 5 1.22 -3.79 12.92
C PHE A 5 2.01 -4.75 12.03
N ILE A 6 1.42 -5.92 11.79
CA ILE A 6 1.83 -6.86 10.75
C ILE A 6 0.64 -7.05 9.82
N ASN A 7 0.89 -6.98 8.51
CA ASN A 7 -0.12 -7.25 7.49
C ASN A 7 0.22 -8.58 6.79
N LEU A 8 -0.64 -9.56 6.96
CA LEU A 8 -0.56 -10.81 6.20
C LEU A 8 -1.20 -10.57 4.84
N SER A 9 -0.37 -10.71 3.82
CA SER A 9 -0.71 -10.46 2.42
C SER A 9 0.09 -11.45 1.55
N GLY A 10 0.03 -11.31 0.24
CA GLY A 10 0.82 -12.15 -0.66
C GLY A 10 0.09 -12.29 -1.99
N GLY A 11 0.01 -13.51 -2.54
CA GLY A 11 -0.95 -13.83 -3.59
C GLY A 11 -2.35 -13.77 -2.99
N GLU A 12 -2.81 -14.87 -2.38
CA GLU A 12 -4.01 -14.88 -1.54
C GLU A 12 -3.66 -15.63 -0.24
N PRO A 13 -3.67 -14.97 0.94
CA PRO A 13 -3.29 -15.63 2.19
C PRO A 13 -4.17 -16.82 2.56
N LEU A 14 -5.45 -16.78 2.19
CA LEU A 14 -6.42 -17.84 2.52
C LEU A 14 -6.21 -19.15 1.74
N VAL A 15 -5.27 -19.22 0.79
CA VAL A 15 -4.86 -20.49 0.19
C VAL A 15 -3.89 -21.28 1.09
N PHE A 16 -3.35 -20.64 2.12
CA PHE A 16 -2.45 -21.29 3.06
C PHE A 16 -3.26 -21.89 4.22
N ASP A 17 -3.37 -23.21 4.26
CA ASP A 17 -4.17 -23.93 5.27
C ASP A 17 -3.74 -23.64 6.71
N GLY A 18 -2.47 -23.30 6.93
CA GLY A 18 -1.90 -22.94 8.23
C GLY A 18 -2.15 -21.50 8.67
N LEU A 19 -2.83 -20.65 7.87
CA LEU A 19 -2.93 -19.21 8.08
C LEU A 19 -3.38 -18.82 9.50
N PHE A 20 -4.46 -19.41 9.99
CA PHE A 20 -5.04 -19.01 11.28
C PHE A 20 -4.17 -19.44 12.48
N ASN A 21 -3.46 -20.56 12.39
CA ASN A 21 -2.49 -20.96 13.41
C ASN A 21 -1.27 -20.02 13.37
N PHE A 22 -0.74 -19.74 12.20
CA PHE A 22 0.32 -18.76 12.00
C PHE A 22 -0.11 -17.36 12.50
N ALA A 23 -1.33 -16.93 12.21
CA ALA A 23 -1.88 -15.66 12.67
C ALA A 23 -1.91 -15.58 14.23
N LYS A 24 -2.24 -16.68 14.92
CA LYS A 24 -2.22 -16.73 16.39
C LYS A 24 -0.82 -16.49 16.95
N ASP A 25 0.20 -17.02 16.30
CA ASP A 25 1.58 -16.83 16.74
C ASP A 25 2.11 -15.44 16.43
N ILE A 26 1.84 -14.95 15.21
CA ILE A 26 2.20 -13.60 14.80
C ILE A 26 1.50 -12.52 15.64
N LYS A 27 0.25 -12.75 16.06
CA LYS A 27 -0.49 -11.81 16.91
C LYS A 27 0.23 -11.51 18.23
N LYS A 28 0.97 -12.46 18.76
CA LYS A 28 1.79 -12.28 19.98
C LYS A 28 2.96 -11.32 19.76
N CYS A 29 3.37 -11.12 18.50
CA CYS A 29 4.54 -10.34 18.13
C CYS A 29 4.21 -8.90 17.68
N CYS A 30 2.93 -8.50 17.58
CA CYS A 30 2.52 -7.18 17.12
C CYS A 30 1.33 -6.64 17.90
N ARG A 31 1.12 -5.31 17.83
CA ARG A 31 -0.06 -4.69 18.44
C ARG A 31 -1.32 -4.88 17.61
N LYS A 32 -1.19 -4.82 16.29
CA LYS A 32 -2.31 -5.02 15.35
C LYS A 32 -1.92 -6.03 14.28
N LEU A 33 -2.82 -6.95 14.00
CA LEU A 33 -2.69 -7.91 12.90
C LEU A 33 -3.73 -7.58 11.83
N ILE A 34 -3.27 -7.45 10.60
CA ILE A 34 -4.08 -7.09 9.44
C ILE A 34 -4.05 -8.26 8.45
N LEU A 35 -5.18 -8.53 7.81
CA LEU A 35 -5.28 -9.45 6.68
C LEU A 35 -5.62 -8.65 5.43
N THR A 36 -4.88 -8.88 4.33
CA THR A 36 -5.26 -8.39 3.00
C THR A 36 -5.60 -9.57 2.12
N THR A 37 -6.83 -9.64 1.62
CA THR A 37 -7.39 -10.76 0.86
C THR A 37 -8.15 -10.25 -0.38
N ASN A 38 -8.25 -11.09 -1.41
CA ASN A 38 -9.16 -10.86 -2.53
C ASN A 38 -10.63 -11.18 -2.21
N GLY A 39 -10.90 -11.79 -1.05
CA GLY A 39 -12.23 -12.12 -0.56
C GLY A 39 -12.81 -13.43 -1.10
N THR A 40 -12.19 -14.07 -2.08
CA THR A 40 -12.80 -15.22 -2.81
C THR A 40 -12.93 -16.50 -1.99
N LEU A 41 -12.14 -16.63 -0.92
CA LEU A 41 -12.09 -17.82 -0.06
C LEU A 41 -12.62 -17.58 1.36
N VAL A 42 -13.06 -16.37 1.66
CA VAL A 42 -13.47 -15.97 3.03
C VAL A 42 -14.56 -16.87 3.58
N GLU A 43 -15.58 -17.18 2.78
CA GLU A 43 -16.72 -17.99 3.22
C GLU A 43 -16.42 -19.49 3.37
N ASN A 44 -15.24 -19.92 2.95
CA ASN A 44 -14.79 -21.31 3.16
C ASN A 44 -14.34 -21.56 4.61
N TYR A 45 -14.21 -20.50 5.42
CA TYR A 45 -13.75 -20.58 6.80
C TYR A 45 -14.81 -20.08 7.79
N PRO A 46 -14.92 -20.68 9.00
CA PRO A 46 -15.79 -20.19 10.03
C PRO A 46 -15.53 -18.72 10.36
N ARG A 47 -16.58 -17.92 10.41
CA ARG A 47 -16.50 -16.47 10.62
C ARG A 47 -15.68 -16.06 11.86
N ASN A 48 -15.80 -16.82 12.95
CA ASN A 48 -15.08 -16.54 14.19
C ASN A 48 -13.56 -16.67 14.09
N TYR A 49 -13.03 -17.35 13.06
CA TYR A 49 -11.58 -17.44 12.82
C TYR A 49 -11.00 -16.06 12.47
N PHE A 50 -11.80 -15.20 11.86
CA PHE A 50 -11.36 -13.85 11.47
C PHE A 50 -11.27 -12.87 12.64
N ASN A 51 -11.78 -13.19 13.83
CA ASN A 51 -11.69 -12.35 15.03
C ASN A 51 -10.23 -12.14 15.50
N ILE A 52 -9.28 -12.94 15.00
CA ILE A 52 -7.85 -12.77 15.30
C ILE A 52 -7.27 -11.50 14.65
N PHE A 53 -7.88 -11.01 13.56
CA PHE A 53 -7.44 -9.83 12.84
C PHE A 53 -8.12 -8.58 13.38
N ASP A 54 -7.34 -7.53 13.65
CA ASP A 54 -7.88 -6.23 14.07
C ASP A 54 -8.47 -5.47 12.89
N HIS A 55 -7.99 -5.76 11.69
CA HIS A 55 -8.46 -5.12 10.46
C HIS A 55 -8.33 -6.08 9.28
N ILE A 56 -9.32 -6.06 8.39
CA ILE A 56 -9.31 -6.87 7.16
C ILE A 56 -9.46 -5.92 5.97
N GLN A 57 -8.52 -6.01 5.03
CA GLN A 57 -8.58 -5.28 3.78
C GLN A 57 -9.00 -6.24 2.67
N ILE A 58 -10.16 -5.98 2.06
CA ILE A 58 -10.66 -6.76 0.93
C ILE A 58 -10.35 -5.99 -0.34
N SER A 59 -9.74 -6.64 -1.31
CA SER A 59 -9.42 -6.00 -2.59
C SER A 59 -10.68 -5.77 -3.42
N ILE A 60 -10.89 -4.50 -3.86
CA ILE A 60 -11.94 -4.15 -4.80
C ILE A 60 -11.49 -2.94 -5.65
N ASP A 61 -11.52 -3.06 -6.97
CA ASP A 61 -10.87 -2.08 -7.86
C ASP A 61 -11.87 -1.24 -8.68
N GLY A 62 -13.15 -1.32 -8.37
CA GLY A 62 -14.21 -0.56 -9.05
C GLY A 62 -15.54 -1.28 -9.02
N GLY A 63 -16.51 -0.82 -9.81
CA GLY A 63 -17.77 -1.50 -10.05
C GLY A 63 -17.56 -2.89 -10.67
N LYS A 64 -18.61 -3.70 -10.70
CA LYS A 64 -18.54 -5.12 -11.10
C LYS A 64 -17.74 -5.36 -12.38
N LYS A 65 -18.07 -4.64 -13.45
CA LYS A 65 -17.41 -4.81 -14.75
C LYS A 65 -15.90 -4.60 -14.66
N ILE A 66 -15.48 -3.47 -14.13
CA ILE A 66 -14.05 -3.11 -14.04
C ILE A 66 -13.31 -4.05 -13.08
N HIS A 67 -13.91 -4.35 -11.93
CA HIS A 67 -13.29 -5.29 -11.00
C HIS A 67 -13.06 -6.68 -11.61
N GLU A 68 -14.07 -7.21 -12.35
CA GLU A 68 -13.96 -8.52 -12.98
C GLU A 68 -12.99 -8.52 -14.17
N GLU A 69 -12.89 -7.44 -14.93
CA GLU A 69 -11.86 -7.27 -15.96
C GLU A 69 -10.44 -7.30 -15.36
N MET A 70 -10.26 -6.72 -14.16
CA MET A 70 -8.96 -6.67 -13.49
C MET A 70 -8.61 -7.93 -12.70
N ARG A 71 -9.60 -8.62 -12.11
CA ARG A 71 -9.38 -9.72 -11.15
C ARG A 71 -10.05 -11.04 -11.50
N GLY A 72 -10.76 -11.09 -12.62
CA GLY A 72 -11.44 -12.30 -13.10
C GLY A 72 -12.93 -12.33 -12.77
N TYR A 73 -13.65 -13.01 -13.63
CA TYR A 73 -15.10 -13.12 -13.59
C TYR A 73 -15.62 -13.77 -12.29
N GLY A 74 -16.72 -13.24 -11.75
CA GLY A 74 -17.38 -13.71 -10.52
C GLY A 74 -16.68 -13.30 -9.22
N ASN A 75 -15.51 -12.64 -9.26
CA ASN A 75 -14.77 -12.27 -8.06
C ASN A 75 -15.34 -11.01 -7.40
N TYR A 76 -16.06 -10.15 -8.13
CA TYR A 76 -16.74 -9.00 -7.53
C TYR A 76 -17.77 -9.42 -6.49
N GLU A 77 -18.67 -10.34 -6.85
CA GLU A 77 -19.72 -10.79 -5.94
C GLU A 77 -19.13 -11.48 -4.69
N LYS A 78 -18.07 -12.25 -4.87
CA LYS A 78 -17.35 -12.89 -3.75
C LYS A 78 -16.73 -11.86 -2.81
N ALA A 79 -16.09 -10.79 -3.33
CA ALA A 79 -15.53 -9.73 -2.51
C ALA A 79 -16.61 -8.96 -1.73
N ILE A 80 -17.76 -8.67 -2.36
CA ILE A 80 -18.91 -8.04 -1.70
C ILE A 80 -19.51 -8.96 -0.63
N SER A 81 -19.68 -10.25 -0.96
CA SER A 81 -20.21 -11.25 -0.02
C SER A 81 -19.29 -11.41 1.19
N ALA A 82 -17.97 -11.47 0.96
CA ALA A 82 -16.98 -11.53 2.03
C ALA A 82 -17.09 -10.35 3.01
N ALA A 83 -17.27 -9.13 2.50
CA ALA A 83 -17.44 -7.94 3.34
C ALA A 83 -18.70 -8.06 4.22
N LYS A 84 -19.80 -8.54 3.66
CA LYS A 84 -21.06 -8.77 4.40
C LYS A 84 -20.90 -9.89 5.43
N TYR A 85 -20.25 -10.99 5.04
CA TYR A 85 -20.01 -12.13 5.91
C TYR A 85 -19.17 -11.75 7.14
N LEU A 86 -18.17 -10.89 6.96
CA LEU A 86 -17.28 -10.44 8.02
C LEU A 86 -17.80 -9.22 8.81
N ALA A 87 -18.95 -8.67 8.47
CA ALA A 87 -19.48 -7.48 9.13
C ALA A 87 -19.63 -7.70 10.66
N GLY A 88 -18.99 -6.83 11.45
CA GLY A 88 -19.00 -6.92 12.93
C GLY A 88 -17.97 -7.88 13.55
N THR A 89 -17.09 -8.53 12.78
CA THR A 89 -15.96 -9.29 13.33
C THR A 89 -14.72 -8.41 13.54
N SER A 90 -14.45 -7.54 12.59
CA SER A 90 -13.27 -6.66 12.55
C SER A 90 -13.61 -5.37 11.83
N SER A 91 -12.72 -4.39 11.90
CA SER A 91 -12.78 -3.24 11.00
C SER A 91 -12.47 -3.69 9.57
N ILE A 92 -13.32 -3.32 8.61
CA ILE A 92 -13.16 -3.75 7.20
C ILE A 92 -12.91 -2.53 6.32
N SER A 93 -11.93 -2.62 5.42
CA SER A 93 -11.76 -1.68 4.33
C SER A 93 -11.78 -2.37 2.97
N PHE A 94 -12.24 -1.65 1.96
CA PHE A 94 -11.93 -1.98 0.59
C PHE A 94 -10.64 -1.29 0.17
N LEU A 95 -9.69 -2.08 -0.34
CA LEU A 95 -8.42 -1.60 -0.87
C LEU A 95 -8.45 -1.68 -2.39
N SER A 96 -8.38 -0.53 -3.04
CA SER A 96 -8.36 -0.40 -4.50
C SER A 96 -6.96 -0.04 -4.98
N THR A 97 -6.44 -0.80 -5.94
CA THR A 97 -5.18 -0.47 -6.62
C THR A 97 -5.50 0.32 -7.89
N ILE A 98 -5.20 1.62 -7.86
CA ILE A 98 -5.55 2.53 -8.94
C ILE A 98 -4.52 2.48 -10.07
N CYS A 99 -5.03 2.26 -11.28
CA CYS A 99 -4.31 2.23 -12.55
C CYS A 99 -5.10 2.94 -13.65
N SER A 100 -4.63 2.90 -14.89
CA SER A 100 -5.31 3.55 -16.02
C SER A 100 -6.71 2.97 -16.31
N ALA A 101 -6.92 1.68 -16.00
CA ALA A 101 -8.21 1.00 -16.28
C ALA A 101 -9.32 1.44 -15.32
N ASN A 102 -9.02 1.84 -14.08
CA ASN A 102 -10.01 2.14 -13.05
C ASN A 102 -9.90 3.55 -12.44
N CYS A 103 -9.04 4.41 -12.96
CA CYS A 103 -8.81 5.75 -12.40
C CYS A 103 -10.06 6.65 -12.38
N HIS A 104 -11.07 6.33 -13.16
CA HIS A 104 -12.37 7.02 -13.24
C HIS A 104 -13.42 6.44 -12.26
N GLN A 105 -13.08 5.44 -11.47
CA GLN A 105 -14.02 4.70 -10.59
C GLN A 105 -14.08 5.21 -9.15
N ILE A 106 -13.48 6.37 -8.84
CA ILE A 106 -13.38 6.87 -7.45
C ILE A 106 -14.77 7.03 -6.81
N GLY A 107 -15.73 7.63 -7.53
CA GLY A 107 -17.11 7.78 -7.07
C GLY A 107 -17.78 6.42 -6.82
N GLU A 108 -17.66 5.48 -7.76
CA GLU A 108 -18.20 4.12 -7.64
C GLU A 108 -17.64 3.37 -6.42
N LEU A 109 -16.31 3.51 -6.16
CA LEU A 109 -15.68 2.91 -4.98
C LEU A 109 -16.25 3.45 -3.67
N VAL A 110 -16.57 4.75 -3.61
CA VAL A 110 -17.22 5.38 -2.46
C VAL A 110 -18.62 4.80 -2.25
N GLU A 111 -19.42 4.70 -3.32
CA GLU A 111 -20.78 4.15 -3.24
C GLU A 111 -20.77 2.68 -2.80
N ILE A 112 -19.84 1.87 -3.32
CA ILE A 112 -19.67 0.48 -2.90
C ILE A 112 -19.33 0.41 -1.40
N ALA A 113 -18.39 1.23 -0.94
CA ALA A 113 -17.98 1.27 0.46
C ALA A 113 -19.15 1.69 1.38
N GLN A 114 -19.96 2.67 0.99
CA GLN A 114 -21.13 3.11 1.74
C GLN A 114 -22.19 2.00 1.84
N ARG A 115 -22.52 1.33 0.73
CA ARG A 115 -23.50 0.23 0.69
C ARG A 115 -23.08 -0.96 1.56
N THR A 116 -21.78 -1.21 1.66
CA THR A 116 -21.23 -2.34 2.42
C THR A 116 -20.75 -1.96 3.81
N LYS A 117 -20.86 -0.69 4.20
CA LYS A 117 -20.39 -0.13 5.48
C LYS A 117 -18.92 -0.43 5.72
N THR A 118 -18.10 -0.33 4.66
CA THR A 118 -16.65 -0.51 4.71
C THR A 118 -15.92 0.83 4.55
N ILE A 119 -14.63 0.85 4.83
CA ILE A 119 -13.79 2.04 4.69
C ILE A 119 -13.09 1.99 3.33
N PRO A 120 -13.31 2.95 2.41
CA PRO A 120 -12.59 2.97 1.15
C PRO A 120 -11.12 3.36 1.37
N LYS A 121 -10.22 2.62 0.74
CA LYS A 121 -8.78 2.88 0.76
C LYS A 121 -8.21 2.76 -0.64
N LEU A 122 -7.31 3.67 -1.01
CA LEU A 122 -6.63 3.66 -2.31
C LEU A 122 -5.14 3.38 -2.16
N GLY A 123 -4.59 2.71 -3.16
CA GLY A 123 -3.16 2.57 -3.38
C GLY A 123 -2.81 2.80 -4.84
N ARG A 124 -1.65 3.40 -5.10
CA ARG A 124 -1.08 3.55 -6.45
C ARG A 124 -0.64 2.20 -6.99
N MET A 125 -0.94 1.88 -8.25
CA MET A 125 -0.23 0.83 -8.98
C MET A 125 1.18 1.34 -9.31
N CYS A 126 2.20 0.59 -8.88
CA CYS A 126 3.56 0.74 -9.36
C CYS A 126 3.84 -0.39 -10.37
N GLY A 127 4.67 -0.16 -11.36
CA GLY A 127 4.89 -1.04 -12.50
C GLY A 127 5.49 -2.43 -12.19
N PHE A 128 5.11 -3.06 -11.09
CA PHE A 128 5.53 -4.41 -10.72
C PHE A 128 4.35 -5.36 -10.64
N GLY A 129 4.57 -6.59 -11.11
CA GLY A 129 3.62 -7.69 -11.05
C GLY A 129 3.29 -8.26 -12.44
N HIS A 130 2.55 -9.36 -12.47
CA HIS A 130 2.15 -10.08 -13.69
C HIS A 130 0.86 -9.55 -14.33
N SER A 131 0.45 -8.31 -14.03
CA SER A 131 -0.77 -7.76 -14.62
C SER A 131 -0.49 -7.09 -15.97
N ASN A 132 -1.36 -7.32 -16.94
CA ASN A 132 -1.40 -6.60 -18.21
C ASN A 132 -1.92 -5.16 -18.05
N LEU A 133 -2.09 -4.70 -16.81
CA LEU A 133 -2.62 -3.39 -16.48
C LEU A 133 -1.51 -2.34 -16.51
N SER A 134 -1.82 -1.19 -17.04
CA SER A 134 -0.88 -0.06 -17.14
C SER A 134 -1.02 0.89 -15.96
N PRO A 135 0.08 1.24 -15.27
CA PRO A 135 0.06 2.27 -14.24
C PRO A 135 -0.29 3.64 -14.86
N ILE A 136 -0.81 4.54 -14.03
CA ILE A 136 -1.01 5.93 -14.45
C ILE A 136 0.36 6.56 -14.69
N THR A 137 0.52 7.24 -15.84
CA THR A 137 1.79 7.88 -16.21
C THR A 137 1.71 9.41 -16.14
N ASN A 138 0.50 10.00 -16.21
CA ASN A 138 0.29 11.45 -16.22
C ASN A 138 0.16 12.01 -14.79
N PRO A 139 1.07 12.90 -14.34
CA PRO A 139 1.01 13.52 -13.02
C PRO A 139 -0.29 14.31 -12.75
N SER A 140 -0.87 14.94 -13.76
CA SER A 140 -2.11 15.71 -13.62
C SER A 140 -3.32 14.81 -13.35
N ILE A 141 -3.38 13.65 -13.99
CA ILE A 141 -4.41 12.63 -13.70
C ILE A 141 -4.26 12.13 -12.26
N TRP A 142 -3.03 11.81 -11.84
CA TRP A 142 -2.80 11.35 -10.47
C TRP A 142 -3.17 12.41 -9.43
N ARG A 143 -2.82 13.66 -9.69
CA ARG A 143 -3.22 14.80 -8.86
C ARG A 143 -4.74 14.90 -8.71
N SER A 144 -5.48 14.76 -9.81
CA SER A 144 -6.96 14.81 -9.80
C SER A 144 -7.56 13.68 -8.98
N ILE A 145 -7.02 12.46 -9.08
CA ILE A 145 -7.43 11.29 -8.28
C ILE A 145 -7.21 11.54 -6.79
N LEU A 146 -6.05 12.08 -6.41
CA LEU A 146 -5.77 12.39 -5.01
C LEU A 146 -6.67 13.50 -4.47
N ALA A 147 -6.96 14.52 -5.28
CA ALA A 147 -7.90 15.59 -4.93
C ALA A 147 -9.31 15.04 -4.69
N GLU A 148 -9.79 14.20 -5.60
CA GLU A 148 -11.10 13.57 -5.49
C GLU A 148 -11.16 12.63 -4.28
N SER A 149 -10.14 11.79 -4.07
CA SER A 149 -10.07 10.90 -2.92
C SER A 149 -10.09 11.66 -1.59
N SER A 150 -9.40 12.81 -1.53
CA SER A 150 -9.41 13.68 -0.35
C SER A 150 -10.78 14.29 -0.10
N LYS A 151 -11.48 14.72 -1.16
CA LYS A 151 -12.85 15.26 -1.08
C LYS A 151 -13.82 14.25 -0.46
N TYR A 152 -13.68 12.97 -0.77
CA TYR A 152 -14.51 11.89 -0.22
C TYR A 152 -13.96 11.28 1.08
N GLY A 153 -12.87 11.80 1.62
CA GLY A 153 -12.26 11.27 2.85
C GLY A 153 -11.70 9.85 2.70
N ILE A 154 -11.31 9.46 1.47
CA ILE A 154 -10.76 8.11 1.21
C ILE A 154 -9.36 8.03 1.79
N LEU A 155 -9.08 6.95 2.53
CA LEU A 155 -7.75 6.70 3.07
C LEU A 155 -6.75 6.44 1.94
N ASN A 156 -5.60 7.11 2.02
CA ASN A 156 -4.59 7.04 0.98
C ASN A 156 -3.18 7.16 1.59
N ASP A 157 -2.32 6.17 1.30
CA ASP A 157 -0.94 6.11 1.78
C ASP A 157 0.07 6.65 0.74
N ASP A 158 -0.40 7.30 -0.34
CA ASP A 158 0.48 7.86 -1.37
C ASP A 158 1.33 9.01 -0.82
N PRO A 159 2.64 9.04 -1.11
CA PRO A 159 3.51 10.12 -0.65
C PRO A 159 3.08 11.51 -1.08
N LEU A 160 2.42 11.65 -2.24
CA LEU A 160 1.96 12.93 -2.77
C LEU A 160 0.63 13.40 -2.14
N ASN A 161 -0.03 12.53 -1.37
CA ASN A 161 -1.29 12.88 -0.71
C ASN A 161 -1.17 13.99 0.34
N PHE A 162 0.05 14.26 0.84
CA PHE A 162 0.31 15.38 1.75
C PHE A 162 -0.21 16.71 1.19
N TRP A 163 -0.24 16.85 -0.15
CA TRP A 163 -0.67 18.07 -0.81
C TRP A 163 -2.13 18.45 -0.50
N PHE A 164 -2.95 17.47 -0.21
CA PHE A 164 -4.37 17.62 0.12
C PHE A 164 -4.65 17.51 1.64
N ASP A 165 -3.60 17.45 2.47
CA ASP A 165 -3.68 17.41 3.92
C ASP A 165 -3.01 18.67 4.50
N GLU A 166 -3.82 19.65 4.93
CA GLU A 166 -3.32 20.94 5.42
C GLU A 166 -2.40 20.80 6.66
N LYS A 167 -2.66 19.79 7.52
CA LYS A 167 -1.80 19.51 8.68
C LYS A 167 -0.43 19.01 8.24
N LYS A 168 -0.36 18.19 7.22
CA LYS A 168 0.92 17.73 6.66
C LYS A 168 1.63 18.82 5.89
N LYS A 169 0.91 19.66 5.15
CA LYS A 169 1.49 20.81 4.46
C LYS A 169 2.18 21.78 5.44
N SER A 170 1.59 22.04 6.59
CA SER A 170 2.17 22.95 7.60
C SER A 170 3.44 22.40 8.26
N SER A 171 3.68 21.09 8.19
CA SER A 171 4.85 20.41 8.77
C SER A 171 6.11 20.43 7.87
N THR A 172 6.12 21.18 6.79
CA THR A 172 7.16 21.15 5.74
C THR A 172 8.55 21.62 6.17
N ARG A 173 8.66 22.35 7.27
CA ARG A 173 9.94 22.89 7.78
C ARG A 173 10.64 21.99 8.82
N SER A 174 10.22 20.73 8.93
CA SER A 174 10.86 19.80 9.86
C SER A 174 12.20 19.30 9.32
N ASN A 175 13.23 19.28 10.19
CA ASN A 175 14.51 18.61 9.89
C ASN A 175 14.43 17.09 10.06
N LYS A 176 13.23 16.54 10.32
CA LYS A 176 12.96 15.12 10.49
C LYS A 176 11.92 14.67 9.51
N ILE A 177 11.95 13.39 9.16
CA ILE A 177 10.90 12.73 8.37
C ILE A 177 9.63 12.68 9.22
N VAL A 178 8.56 13.31 8.74
CA VAL A 178 7.26 13.35 9.44
C VAL A 178 6.10 12.73 8.63
N GLY A 179 6.39 12.27 7.41
CA GLY A 179 5.37 11.65 6.55
C GLY A 179 5.94 11.13 5.23
N GLY A 180 5.09 10.89 4.24
CA GLY A 180 5.45 10.48 2.88
C GLY A 180 5.82 9.00 2.75
N CYS A 181 6.70 8.67 1.82
CA CYS A 181 7.10 7.29 1.56
C CYS A 181 7.74 6.64 2.80
N THR A 182 7.21 5.49 3.21
CA THR A 182 7.67 4.75 4.40
C THR A 182 8.66 3.63 4.09
N ALA A 183 9.02 3.43 2.81
CA ALA A 183 9.92 2.36 2.38
C ALA A 183 11.27 2.41 3.11
N GLY A 184 11.59 1.37 3.86
CA GLY A 184 12.83 1.26 4.67
C GLY A 184 12.94 2.22 5.85
N ILE A 185 11.89 3.04 6.12
CA ILE A 185 11.87 4.07 7.16
C ILE A 185 10.97 3.65 8.33
N ALA A 186 9.74 3.21 8.03
CA ALA A 186 8.76 2.83 9.05
C ALA A 186 8.20 1.42 8.84
N GLY A 187 8.64 0.70 7.82
CA GLY A 187 8.18 -0.65 7.52
C GLY A 187 9.10 -1.38 6.56
N VAL A 188 8.91 -2.68 6.52
CA VAL A 188 9.54 -3.63 5.60
C VAL A 188 8.50 -4.60 5.06
N ALA A 189 8.78 -5.25 3.95
CA ALA A 189 8.07 -6.43 3.49
C ALA A 189 9.01 -7.64 3.56
N ILE A 190 8.46 -8.79 3.90
CA ILE A 190 9.20 -10.06 3.96
C ILE A 190 8.52 -11.02 3.00
N SER A 191 9.31 -11.61 2.08
CA SER A 191 8.79 -12.61 1.14
C SER A 191 8.73 -14.02 1.76
N PRO A 192 8.05 -14.98 1.12
CA PRO A 192 8.08 -16.39 1.53
C PRO A 192 9.49 -16.98 1.55
N GLU A 193 10.41 -16.49 0.72
CA GLU A 193 11.81 -16.88 0.64
C GLU A 193 12.66 -16.27 1.76
N LEU A 194 12.02 -15.44 2.62
CA LEU A 194 12.63 -14.71 3.73
C LEU A 194 13.51 -13.51 3.32
N ASP A 195 13.40 -13.04 2.08
CA ASP A 195 13.99 -11.77 1.68
C ASP A 195 13.28 -10.59 2.32
N VAL A 196 14.07 -9.61 2.74
CA VAL A 196 13.57 -8.37 3.35
C VAL A 196 13.66 -7.24 2.32
N TYR A 197 12.52 -6.59 2.05
CA TYR A 197 12.38 -5.47 1.12
C TYR A 197 11.97 -4.19 1.86
N PRO A 198 12.34 -3.01 1.34
CA PRO A 198 11.90 -1.73 1.92
C PRO A 198 10.38 -1.51 1.88
N CYS A 199 9.72 -2.09 0.89
CA CYS A 199 8.27 -2.00 0.66
C CYS A 199 7.82 -3.18 -0.18
N VAL A 200 6.57 -3.61 -0.03
CA VAL A 200 5.98 -4.69 -0.86
C VAL A 200 6.07 -4.42 -2.37
N LYS A 201 6.12 -3.14 -2.76
CA LYS A 201 6.23 -2.70 -4.17
C LYS A 201 7.67 -2.40 -4.60
N LEU A 202 8.62 -2.25 -3.69
CA LEU A 202 10.04 -2.00 -3.98
C LEU A 202 10.84 -3.27 -3.68
N ARG A 203 10.93 -4.15 -4.65
CA ARG A 203 11.51 -5.49 -4.50
C ARG A 203 13.02 -5.51 -4.76
N ILE A 204 13.75 -4.66 -4.05
CA ILE A 204 15.21 -4.70 -3.94
C ILE A 204 15.53 -5.31 -2.59
N SER A 205 16.24 -6.44 -2.55
CA SER A 205 16.55 -7.12 -1.30
C SER A 205 17.50 -6.27 -0.44
N ALA A 206 17.13 -6.09 0.81
CA ALA A 206 17.95 -5.44 1.83
C ALA A 206 18.75 -6.46 2.65
N GLY A 207 18.46 -7.75 2.50
CA GLY A 207 19.05 -8.90 3.17
C GLY A 207 18.05 -10.05 3.27
N ASN A 208 18.50 -11.21 3.78
CA ASN A 208 17.69 -12.41 3.93
C ASN A 208 17.71 -12.91 5.38
N LEU A 209 16.55 -13.29 5.92
CA LEU A 209 16.42 -13.73 7.33
C LEU A 209 17.02 -15.11 7.61
N LYS A 210 17.42 -15.85 6.59
CA LYS A 210 18.21 -17.09 6.76
C LYS A 210 19.67 -16.80 7.15
N GLU A 211 20.16 -15.59 6.82
CA GLU A 211 21.54 -15.18 6.96
C GLU A 211 21.74 -14.15 8.08
N GLN A 212 20.74 -13.29 8.30
CA GLN A 212 20.85 -12.16 9.22
C GLN A 212 19.55 -11.96 10.01
N SER A 213 19.65 -11.42 11.21
CA SER A 213 18.46 -11.04 11.96
C SER A 213 17.75 -9.82 11.29
N LEU A 214 16.43 -9.72 11.45
CA LEU A 214 15.68 -8.55 11.00
C LEU A 214 16.23 -7.24 11.59
N LYS A 215 16.72 -7.30 12.84
CA LYS A 215 17.32 -6.15 13.51
C LYS A 215 18.60 -5.70 12.81
N ASP A 216 19.46 -6.65 12.44
CA ASP A 216 20.72 -6.33 11.76
C ASP A 216 20.47 -5.77 10.36
N ILE A 217 19.58 -6.39 9.60
CA ILE A 217 19.14 -5.86 8.29
C ILE A 217 18.58 -4.45 8.45
N TRP A 218 17.69 -4.23 9.43
CA TRP A 218 17.06 -2.93 9.67
C TRP A 218 18.05 -1.82 10.01
N LEU A 219 19.09 -2.13 10.79
CA LEU A 219 20.06 -1.15 11.27
C LEU A 219 21.20 -0.94 10.27
N ASN A 220 21.65 -1.99 9.59
CA ASN A 220 22.94 -2.00 8.89
C ASN A 220 22.82 -2.10 7.36
N SER A 221 21.62 -2.34 6.80
CA SER A 221 21.48 -2.42 5.34
C SER A 221 21.81 -1.08 4.67
N PRO A 222 22.75 -1.06 3.71
CA PRO A 222 23.06 0.14 2.92
C PRO A 222 21.85 0.69 2.18
N LEU A 223 20.96 -0.20 1.72
CA LEU A 223 19.71 0.19 1.04
C LEU A 223 18.80 0.98 1.98
N PHE A 224 18.63 0.52 3.23
CA PHE A 224 17.83 1.27 4.21
C PHE A 224 18.49 2.57 4.63
N ALA A 225 19.81 2.59 4.78
CA ALA A 225 20.55 3.81 5.08
C ALA A 225 20.35 4.87 3.97
N SER A 226 20.45 4.46 2.69
CA SER A 226 20.24 5.37 1.56
C SER A 226 18.81 5.93 1.50
N LEU A 227 17.79 5.14 1.82
CA LEU A 227 16.39 5.56 1.83
C LEU A 227 16.04 6.51 2.99
N ARG A 228 16.79 6.44 4.09
CA ARG A 228 16.58 7.26 5.31
C ARG A 228 17.18 8.64 5.21
N ASP A 229 18.15 8.84 4.34
CA ASP A 229 18.76 10.13 4.10
C ASP A 229 18.21 10.73 2.79
N TRP A 230 17.38 11.76 2.92
CA TRP A 230 16.79 12.43 1.73
C TRP A 230 17.79 13.20 0.89
N ASN A 231 19.01 13.47 1.40
CA ASN A 231 20.08 14.10 0.62
C ASN A 231 20.58 13.16 -0.49
N ASN A 232 20.35 11.85 -0.37
CA ASN A 232 20.64 10.88 -1.42
C ASN A 232 19.63 10.91 -2.58
N LEU A 233 18.46 11.55 -2.40
CA LEU A 233 17.48 11.68 -3.47
C LEU A 233 18.07 12.50 -4.61
N LYS A 234 17.62 12.24 -5.84
CA LYS A 234 18.10 12.92 -7.06
C LYS A 234 17.13 13.99 -7.54
N GLY A 235 17.60 14.77 -8.54
CA GLY A 235 16.84 15.85 -9.14
C GLY A 235 16.46 16.94 -8.13
N PRO A 236 15.23 17.49 -8.18
CA PRO A 236 14.82 18.58 -7.30
C PRO A 236 14.47 18.14 -5.86
N CYS A 237 14.40 16.84 -5.59
CA CYS A 237 13.88 16.31 -4.33
C CYS A 237 14.70 16.72 -3.08
N PRO A 238 16.06 16.73 -3.10
CA PRO A 238 16.84 17.08 -1.90
C PRO A 238 16.58 18.52 -1.41
N SER A 239 16.36 19.46 -2.35
CA SER A 239 16.09 20.87 -2.05
C SER A 239 14.59 21.20 -1.98
N CYS A 240 13.72 20.22 -2.15
CA CYS A 240 12.27 20.43 -2.14
C CYS A 240 11.79 20.77 -0.71
N GLN A 241 11.05 21.86 -0.59
CA GLN A 241 10.46 22.27 0.70
C GLN A 241 9.53 21.20 1.34
N TYR A 242 9.06 20.22 0.56
CA TYR A 242 8.17 19.14 1.00
C TYR A 242 8.88 17.82 1.26
N VAL A 243 10.22 17.78 1.20
CA VAL A 243 10.97 16.52 1.30
C VAL A 243 10.68 15.76 2.60
N SER A 244 10.50 16.46 3.73
CA SER A 244 10.22 15.85 5.03
C SER A 244 8.87 15.12 5.11
N VAL A 245 7.90 15.50 4.26
CA VAL A 245 6.53 14.95 4.24
C VAL A 245 6.20 14.14 2.99
N CYS A 246 7.11 14.10 1.99
CA CYS A 246 6.85 13.48 0.69
C CYS A 246 7.87 12.37 0.35
N ARG A 247 9.03 12.74 -0.13
CA ARG A 247 10.10 11.89 -0.72
C ARG A 247 9.68 11.08 -1.95
N GLY A 248 8.47 11.27 -2.49
CA GLY A 248 7.91 10.55 -3.63
C GLY A 248 7.82 9.03 -3.42
N CYS A 249 7.13 8.32 -4.31
CA CYS A 249 7.05 6.86 -4.26
C CYS A 249 8.36 6.23 -4.79
N ARG A 250 9.15 5.64 -3.89
CA ARG A 250 10.42 5.01 -4.25
C ARG A 250 10.25 3.78 -5.13
N ALA A 251 9.12 3.08 -4.99
CA ALA A 251 8.78 1.94 -5.81
C ALA A 251 8.43 2.34 -7.26
N ASP A 252 7.70 3.43 -7.44
CA ASP A 252 7.33 3.92 -8.77
C ASP A 252 8.54 4.57 -9.48
N ALA A 253 9.40 5.28 -8.73
CA ALA A 253 10.67 5.77 -9.24
C ALA A 253 11.52 4.62 -9.77
N TRP A 254 11.74 3.56 -8.97
CA TRP A 254 12.47 2.36 -9.40
C TRP A 254 11.86 1.69 -10.63
N ALA A 255 10.55 1.47 -10.61
CA ALA A 255 9.87 0.75 -11.69
C ALA A 255 10.02 1.42 -13.06
N ARG A 256 10.10 2.75 -13.08
CA ARG A 256 10.13 3.51 -14.35
C ARG A 256 11.51 3.97 -14.77
N THR A 257 12.42 4.13 -13.81
CA THR A 257 13.75 4.70 -14.10
C THR A 257 14.89 3.74 -13.81
N GLY A 258 14.64 2.62 -13.13
CA GLY A 258 15.70 1.74 -12.62
C GLY A 258 16.47 2.33 -11.43
N ASP A 259 16.03 3.48 -10.91
CA ASP A 259 16.70 4.17 -9.81
C ASP A 259 15.67 4.56 -8.73
N TYR A 260 15.76 3.91 -7.56
CA TYR A 260 14.85 4.18 -6.44
C TYR A 260 15.09 5.54 -5.77
N LEU A 261 16.18 6.23 -6.08
CA LEU A 261 16.50 7.59 -5.61
C LEU A 261 16.05 8.68 -6.60
N ALA A 262 15.64 8.31 -7.80
CA ALA A 262 15.13 9.25 -8.80
C ALA A 262 13.86 9.98 -8.30
N PRO A 263 13.50 11.14 -8.85
CA PRO A 263 12.23 11.79 -8.57
C PRO A 263 11.03 10.86 -8.83
N ASP A 264 9.95 11.04 -8.06
CA ASP A 264 8.69 10.34 -8.32
C ASP A 264 8.13 10.77 -9.68
N PRO A 265 7.91 9.84 -10.63
CA PRO A 265 7.43 10.16 -11.97
C PRO A 265 6.04 10.83 -12.00
N LEU A 266 5.25 10.68 -10.93
CA LEU A 266 3.94 11.32 -10.80
C LEU A 266 3.97 12.64 -10.01
N CYS A 267 5.16 13.15 -9.69
CA CYS A 267 5.30 14.43 -9.01
C CYS A 267 5.01 15.60 -9.95
N TRP A 268 3.88 16.27 -9.76
CA TRP A 268 3.48 17.46 -10.53
C TRP A 268 4.25 18.73 -10.17
N LEU A 269 5.13 18.69 -9.17
CA LEU A 269 6.05 19.78 -8.82
C LEU A 269 7.38 19.66 -9.57
N ASN A 270 7.63 18.54 -10.21
CA ASN A 270 8.83 18.29 -10.97
C ASN A 270 8.66 18.82 -12.40
N LYS A 271 9.10 20.06 -12.63
CA LYS A 271 8.97 20.73 -13.94
C LYS A 271 9.89 20.17 -15.05
N ASN A 272 10.71 19.19 -14.76
CA ASN A 272 11.67 18.60 -15.71
C ASN A 272 11.15 17.34 -16.42
N GLY A 273 9.85 17.10 -16.42
CA GLY A 273 9.18 15.95 -17.02
C GLY A 273 8.24 16.30 -18.19
N GLU A 274 8.36 17.51 -18.77
CA GLU A 274 7.77 17.88 -20.06
C GLU A 274 8.81 17.87 -21.16
#